data_b7d9e0417a31b5b41d4a840e0db46987
#
_entry.id   b7d9e0417a31b5b41d4a840e0db46987
#
_cell.length_a   1.000
_cell.length_b   1.000
_cell.length_c   1.000
_cell.angle_alpha   90.00
_cell.angle_beta   90.00
_cell.angle_gamma   90.00
#
_symmetry.space_group_name_H-M   'P 1'
#
loop_
_entity.id
_entity.type
_entity.pdbx_description
1 polymer ?
#
loop_
_entity_poly.entity_id
_entity_poly.type
_entity_poly.pdbx_seq_one_letter_code
_entity_poly.pdbx_strand_id
1 'polypeptide(L)' 'MTIEEYKQLCRKDVLRIGQDVSVIKLGTEVQSKIHDDIQGDVVVLDRGNDYAVVKTWITDYEFQTVECFLSDLEAV' A
#
# COMPACT_ATOMS: atom_id res chain seq x y z
N MET A 1 7.91 -3.45 -17.23
CA MET A 1 6.60 -2.84 -16.97
C MET A 1 6.80 -1.41 -16.52
N THR A 2 6.03 -0.49 -17.07
CA THR A 2 6.09 0.92 -16.67
C THR A 2 5.23 1.14 -15.42
N ILE A 3 5.45 2.25 -14.73
CA ILE A 3 4.65 2.64 -13.57
C ILE A 3 3.17 2.79 -13.94
N GLU A 4 2.89 3.33 -15.14
CA GLU A 4 1.50 3.50 -15.56
C GLU A 4 0.81 2.18 -15.84
N GLU A 5 1.49 1.24 -16.45
CA GLU A 5 0.96 -0.11 -16.65
C GLU A 5 0.68 -0.79 -15.32
N TYR A 6 1.58 -0.64 -14.38
CA TYR A 6 1.42 -1.19 -13.04
C TYR A 6 0.20 -0.57 -12.35
N LYS A 7 0.06 0.75 -12.39
CA LYS A 7 -1.10 1.44 -11.83
C LYS A 7 -2.42 0.95 -12.42
N GLN A 8 -2.48 0.77 -13.74
CA GLN A 8 -3.68 0.30 -14.39
C GLN A 8 -4.08 -1.11 -13.95
N LEU A 9 -3.11 -2.00 -13.83
CA LEU A 9 -3.35 -3.36 -13.36
C LEU A 9 -3.90 -3.37 -11.94
N CYS A 10 -3.25 -2.64 -11.04
CA CYS A 10 -3.67 -2.58 -9.64
C CYS A 10 -5.06 -1.97 -9.50
N ARG A 11 -5.35 -0.90 -10.22
CA ARG A 11 -6.66 -0.26 -10.17
C ARG A 11 -7.77 -1.16 -10.68
N LYS A 12 -7.50 -1.93 -11.72
CA LYS A 12 -8.48 -2.90 -12.21
C LYS A 12 -8.82 -3.93 -11.14
N ASP A 13 -7.81 -4.43 -10.44
CA ASP A 13 -8.02 -5.41 -9.40
C ASP A 13 -8.79 -4.81 -8.23
N VAL A 14 -8.47 -3.60 -7.81
CA VAL A 14 -9.17 -2.92 -6.73
C VAL A 14 -10.64 -2.69 -7.11
N LEU A 15 -10.90 -2.21 -8.31
CA LEU A 15 -12.27 -1.97 -8.77
C LEU A 15 -13.06 -3.27 -8.85
N ARG A 16 -12.43 -4.35 -9.30
CA ARG A 16 -13.09 -5.65 -9.47
C ARG A 16 -13.56 -6.22 -8.14
N ILE A 17 -12.75 -6.11 -7.11
CA ILE A 17 -13.11 -6.64 -5.79
C ILE A 17 -13.87 -5.64 -4.94
N GLY A 18 -14.07 -4.42 -5.45
CA GLY A 18 -14.82 -3.39 -4.75
C GLY A 18 -14.18 -2.89 -3.47
N GLN A 19 -12.88 -3.02 -3.34
CA GLN A 19 -12.17 -2.64 -2.15
C GLN A 19 -12.06 -1.12 -2.03
N ASP A 20 -12.38 -0.61 -0.85
CA ASP A 20 -12.36 0.82 -0.56
C ASP A 20 -11.09 1.19 0.22
N VAL A 21 -10.19 1.96 -0.43
CA VAL A 21 -8.96 2.42 0.20
C VAL A 21 -9.17 3.63 1.11
N SER A 22 -10.37 4.19 1.15
CA SER A 22 -10.66 5.35 2.01
C SER A 22 -10.53 5.02 3.50
N VAL A 23 -10.60 3.75 3.87
CA VAL A 23 -10.41 3.30 5.26
C VAL A 23 -8.94 3.34 5.69
N ILE A 24 -8.01 3.44 4.75
CA ILE A 24 -6.59 3.50 5.06
C ILE A 24 -6.22 4.93 5.44
N LYS A 25 -5.65 5.09 6.64
CA LYS A 25 -5.23 6.38 7.21
C LYS A 25 -3.80 6.26 7.70
N LEU A 26 -3.21 7.39 8.09
CA LEU A 26 -1.91 7.37 8.77
C LEU A 26 -2.00 6.51 10.03
N GLY A 27 -1.04 5.61 10.20
CA GLY A 27 -1.01 4.68 11.32
C GLY A 27 -1.82 3.41 11.12
N THR A 28 -2.59 3.29 10.04
CA THR A 28 -3.33 2.07 9.74
C THR A 28 -2.36 0.95 9.37
N GLU A 29 -2.54 -0.22 9.96
CA GLU A 29 -1.79 -1.41 9.56
C GLU A 29 -2.33 -1.93 8.23
N VAL A 30 -1.43 -2.11 7.27
CA VAL A 30 -1.77 -2.51 5.92
C VAL A 30 -0.87 -3.64 5.44
N GLN A 31 -1.33 -4.31 4.41
CA GLN A 31 -0.58 -5.33 3.69
C GLN A 31 -0.69 -5.06 2.20
N SER A 32 0.40 -5.31 1.46
CA SER A 32 0.37 -5.21 0.01
C SER A 32 -0.38 -6.39 -0.58
N LYS A 33 -1.22 -6.11 -1.56
CA LYS A 33 -1.92 -7.16 -2.32
C LYS A 33 -0.99 -7.90 -3.28
N ILE A 34 0.18 -7.33 -3.55
CA ILE A 34 1.09 -7.82 -4.59
C ILE A 34 2.32 -8.47 -3.97
N HIS A 35 2.84 -7.90 -2.88
CA HIS A 35 4.04 -8.37 -2.22
C HIS A 35 3.74 -8.77 -0.79
N ASP A 36 3.76 -10.05 -0.50
CA ASP A 36 3.42 -10.59 0.82
C ASP A 36 4.34 -10.09 1.93
N ASP A 37 5.56 -9.68 1.59
CA ASP A 37 6.55 -9.21 2.55
C ASP A 37 6.38 -7.72 2.91
N ILE A 38 5.48 -7.01 2.23
CA ILE A 38 5.18 -5.62 2.56
C ILE A 38 3.96 -5.59 3.47
N GLN A 39 4.22 -5.43 4.76
CA GLN A 39 3.18 -5.31 5.78
C GLN A 39 3.69 -4.42 6.89
N GLY A 40 2.85 -3.49 7.33
CA GLY A 40 3.21 -2.58 8.41
C GLY A 40 2.28 -1.39 8.48
N ASP A 41 2.78 -0.31 9.07
CA ASP A 41 2.00 0.89 9.32
C ASP A 41 2.22 1.94 8.25
N VAL A 42 1.15 2.60 7.85
CA VAL A 42 1.23 3.73 6.90
C VAL A 42 1.80 4.93 7.63
N VAL A 43 2.94 5.43 7.15
CA VAL A 43 3.62 6.60 7.73
C VAL A 43 3.54 7.83 6.86
N VAL A 44 3.25 7.67 5.57
CA VAL A 44 2.97 8.77 4.64
C VAL A 44 1.78 8.37 3.79
N LEU A 45 0.86 9.30 3.57
CA LEU A 45 -0.35 9.05 2.80
C LEU A 45 -0.66 10.25 1.91
N ASP A 46 -0.73 10.02 0.60
CA ASP A 46 -1.13 11.03 -0.37
C ASP A 46 -2.17 10.42 -1.31
N ARG A 47 -3.44 10.61 -0.98
CA ARG A 47 -4.54 10.04 -1.76
C ARG A 47 -4.63 10.61 -3.16
N GLY A 48 -4.30 11.88 -3.31
CA GLY A 48 -4.37 12.55 -4.62
C GLY A 48 -3.41 11.97 -5.63
N ASN A 49 -2.29 11.43 -5.18
CA ASN A 49 -1.26 10.84 -6.04
C ASN A 49 -1.21 9.32 -5.95
N ASP A 50 -2.16 8.69 -5.26
CA ASP A 50 -2.19 7.24 -5.08
C ASP A 50 -0.88 6.73 -4.47
N TYR A 51 -0.39 7.43 -3.45
CA TYR A 51 0.93 7.22 -2.89
C TYR A 51 0.84 6.97 -1.40
N ALA A 52 1.64 6.03 -0.92
CA ALA A 52 1.77 5.74 0.49
C ALA A 52 3.16 5.20 0.78
N VAL A 53 3.62 5.42 2.01
CA VAL A 53 4.85 4.80 2.50
C VAL A 53 4.48 3.93 3.68
N VAL A 54 4.94 2.68 3.65
CA VAL A 54 4.67 1.69 4.69
C VAL A 54 5.97 1.44 5.45
N LYS A 55 5.88 1.49 6.78
CA LYS A 55 6.98 1.14 7.67
C LYS A 55 6.89 -0.35 7.96
N THR A 56 7.82 -1.10 7.40
CA THR A 56 7.88 -2.57 7.51
C THR A 56 8.99 -2.95 8.48
N TRP A 57 8.64 -3.70 9.52
CA TRP A 57 9.62 -4.17 10.50
C TRP A 57 10.35 -5.40 9.97
N ILE A 58 11.68 -5.34 9.99
CA ILE A 58 12.54 -6.46 9.59
C ILE A 58 12.86 -7.32 10.82
N THR A 59 13.17 -6.65 11.93
CA THR A 59 13.39 -7.27 13.24
C THR A 59 12.70 -6.42 14.28
N ASP A 60 12.78 -6.80 15.56
CA ASP A 60 12.22 -6.01 16.67
C ASP A 60 12.85 -4.62 16.79
N TYR A 61 14.02 -4.43 16.20
CA TYR A 61 14.79 -3.18 16.33
C TYR A 61 15.04 -2.48 15.01
N GLU A 62 14.78 -3.14 13.90
CA GLU A 62 15.08 -2.60 12.57
C GLU A 62 13.83 -2.58 11.71
N PHE A 63 13.67 -1.48 10.98
CA PHE A 63 12.57 -1.32 10.04
C PHE A 63 13.09 -0.69 8.75
N GLN A 64 12.32 -0.81 7.69
CA GLN A 64 12.52 -0.09 6.45
C GLN A 64 11.20 0.57 6.03
N THR A 65 11.31 1.61 5.23
CA THR A 65 10.15 2.26 4.63
C THR A 65 10.09 1.87 3.16
N VAL A 66 8.88 1.54 2.69
CA VAL A 66 8.65 1.10 1.32
C VAL A 66 7.60 2.01 0.70
N GLU A 67 7.94 2.58 -0.46
CA GLU A 67 6.99 3.38 -1.24
C GLU A 67 6.06 2.46 -2.01
N CYS A 68 4.76 2.70 -1.91
CA CYS A 68 3.74 1.88 -2.53
C CYS A 68 2.67 2.76 -3.17
N PHE A 69 1.94 2.19 -4.11
CA PHE A 69 0.69 2.79 -4.52
C PHE A 69 -0.36 2.50 -3.45
N LEU A 70 -1.14 3.50 -3.08
CA LEU A 70 -2.19 3.33 -2.09
C LEU A 70 -3.20 2.26 -2.52
N SER A 71 -3.48 2.19 -3.81
CA SER A 71 -4.42 1.20 -4.36
C SER A 71 -3.92 -0.25 -4.27
N ASP A 72 -2.62 -0.45 -4.00
CA ASP A 72 -2.05 -1.79 -3.80
C ASP A 72 -2.18 -2.30 -2.37
N LEU A 73 -2.62 -1.44 -1.47
CA LEU A 73 -2.67 -1.75 -0.04
C LEU A 73 -4.08 -2.11 0.39
N GLU A 74 -4.16 -2.99 1.36
CA GLU A 74 -5.42 -3.31 2.03
C GLU A 74 -5.21 -3.23 3.53
N ALA A 75 -6.23 -2.80 4.26
CA ALA A 75 -6.19 -2.76 5.71
C ALA A 75 -6.21 -4.19 6.26
N VAL A 76 -5.37 -4.42 7.25
CA VAL A 76 -5.28 -5.72 7.91
C VAL A 76 -6.37 -5.85 8.97
#